data_4c3a395cadb1d480f0ed3bb7af93631a
#
_entry.id   4c3a395cadb1d480f0ed3bb7af93631a
#
_cell.length_a   1.000
_cell.length_b   1.000
_cell.length_c   1.000
_cell.angle_alpha   90.00
_cell.angle_beta   90.00
_cell.angle_gamma   90.00
#
_symmetry.space_group_name_H-M   'P 1'
#
loop_
_entity.id
_entity.type
_entity.pdbx_description
1 polymer ?
#
loop_
_entity_poly.entity_id
_entity_poly.type
_entity_poly.pdbx_seq_one_letter_code
_entity_poly.pdbx_strand_id
1 'polypeptide(L)'
;ARLVGMGMAKQLIYTAKNIKADEALRIGLVNAVYPLEELMPAAEKMAETIAKNAPIAVRACKKAINDGMQVDIDRAVAIEEGLFGSCFETADQKEGMGAFLEKRKHEPYQNK
;
A
#
# COMPACT_ATOMS: atom_id res chain seq x y z
N ALA A 1 17.50 -0.61 0.39
CA ALA A 1 17.89 -0.85 -1.02
C ALA A 1 16.68 -1.08 -1.94
N ARG A 2 15.60 -1.68 -1.43
CA ARG A 2 14.36 -1.89 -2.20
C ARG A 2 13.57 -0.59 -2.43
N LEU A 3 13.66 0.37 -1.53
CA LEU A 3 12.96 1.66 -1.67
C LEU A 3 13.76 2.63 -2.54
N VAL A 4 15.05 2.78 -2.29
CA VAL A 4 15.87 3.84 -2.91
C VAL A 4 16.81 3.34 -4.01
N GLY A 5 16.81 2.03 -4.27
CA GLY A 5 17.74 1.38 -5.17
C GLY A 5 19.13 1.15 -4.56
N MET A 6 19.87 0.17 -5.12
CA MET A 6 21.16 -0.27 -4.55
C MET A 6 22.23 0.85 -4.53
N GLY A 7 22.25 1.69 -5.56
CA GLY A 7 23.23 2.77 -5.65
C GLY A 7 23.08 3.79 -4.51
N MET A 8 21.87 4.31 -4.34
CA MET A 8 21.57 5.27 -3.28
C MET A 8 21.72 4.66 -1.89
N ALA A 9 21.27 3.42 -1.70
CA ALA A 9 21.45 2.72 -0.42
C ALA A 9 22.94 2.58 -0.04
N LYS A 10 23.78 2.16 -0.99
CA LYS A 10 25.24 2.07 -0.77
C LYS A 10 25.85 3.44 -0.46
N GLN A 11 25.46 4.47 -1.19
CA GLN A 11 25.94 5.83 -0.96
C GLN A 11 25.62 6.29 0.47
N LEU A 12 24.36 6.15 0.90
CA LEU A 12 23.95 6.54 2.26
C LEU A 12 24.69 5.76 3.34
N ILE A 13 24.77 4.44 3.19
CA ILE A 13 25.39 3.55 4.19
C ILE A 13 26.91 3.76 4.25
N TYR A 14 27.59 3.81 3.10
CA TYR A 14 29.05 3.89 3.07
C TYR A 14 29.57 5.26 3.49
N THR A 15 28.82 6.32 3.22
CA THR A 15 29.21 7.67 3.64
C THR A 15 28.78 8.01 5.06
N ALA A 16 27.86 7.23 5.64
CA ALA A 16 27.22 7.50 6.94
C ALA A 16 26.70 8.95 7.08
N LYS A 17 26.36 9.57 5.94
CA LYS A 17 25.91 10.96 5.89
C LYS A 17 24.45 11.06 6.28
N ASN A 18 24.12 11.96 7.20
CA ASN A 18 22.75 12.29 7.52
C ASN A 18 22.09 13.03 6.34
N ILE A 19 20.85 12.66 6.02
CA ILE A 19 20.01 13.36 5.05
C ILE A 19 18.84 14.05 5.74
N LYS A 20 18.34 15.11 5.14
CA LYS A 20 17.13 15.81 5.60
C LYS A 20 15.87 15.14 5.07
N ALA A 21 14.72 15.52 5.62
CA ALA A 21 13.43 14.94 5.25
C ALA A 21 13.05 15.20 3.78
N ASP A 22 13.38 16.38 3.24
CA ASP A 22 13.20 16.72 1.83
C ASP A 22 13.99 15.81 0.88
N GLU A 23 15.24 15.50 1.24
CA GLU A 23 16.04 14.55 0.49
C GLU A 23 15.50 13.11 0.61
N ALA A 24 15.05 12.70 1.80
CA ALA A 24 14.42 11.40 2.01
C ALA A 24 13.15 11.24 1.14
N LEU A 25 12.36 12.31 0.99
CA LEU A 25 11.21 12.34 0.08
C LEU A 25 11.64 12.23 -1.38
N ARG A 26 12.64 13.02 -1.76
CA ARG A 26 13.15 13.06 -3.14
C ARG A 26 13.66 11.71 -3.64
N ILE A 27 14.32 10.94 -2.76
CA ILE A 27 14.86 9.61 -3.13
C ILE A 27 13.87 8.46 -2.89
N GLY A 28 12.64 8.73 -2.46
CA GLY A 28 11.62 7.72 -2.22
C GLY A 28 11.81 6.88 -0.95
N LEU A 29 12.61 7.37 0.01
CA LEU A 29 12.76 6.70 1.30
C LEU A 29 11.53 6.86 2.18
N VAL A 30 10.84 7.99 2.08
CA VAL A 30 9.57 8.28 2.74
C VAL A 30 8.52 8.72 1.71
N ASN A 31 7.24 8.49 2.02
CA ASN A 31 6.13 8.79 1.10
C ASN A 31 5.71 10.27 1.14
N ALA A 32 5.88 10.93 2.28
CA ALA A 32 5.54 12.33 2.49
C ALA A 32 6.33 12.92 3.65
N VAL A 33 6.34 14.24 3.71
CA VAL A 33 6.95 15.03 4.81
C VAL A 33 5.94 16.07 5.23
N TYR A 34 5.73 16.21 6.52
CA TYR A 34 4.81 17.16 7.13
C TYR A 34 5.50 17.95 8.25
N PRO A 35 5.07 19.18 8.53
CA PRO A 35 5.36 19.83 9.80
C PRO A 35 4.94 18.93 10.97
N LEU A 36 5.61 19.05 12.12
CA LEU A 36 5.37 18.16 13.25
C LEU A 36 3.89 18.16 13.71
N GLU A 37 3.28 19.33 13.75
CA GLU A 37 1.88 19.53 14.11
C GLU A 37 0.88 18.93 13.13
N GLU A 38 1.27 18.75 11.87
CA GLU A 38 0.42 18.20 10.81
C GLU A 38 0.61 16.68 10.61
N LEU A 39 1.68 16.11 11.14
CA LEU A 39 2.07 14.72 10.89
C LEU A 39 0.99 13.73 11.33
N MET A 40 0.53 13.83 12.57
CA MET A 40 -0.50 12.92 13.10
C MET A 40 -1.85 13.12 12.40
N PRO A 41 -2.37 14.35 12.21
CA PRO A 41 -3.58 14.56 11.44
C PRO A 41 -3.51 13.98 10.01
N ALA A 42 -2.38 14.13 9.32
CA ALA A 42 -2.20 13.56 7.98
C ALA A 42 -2.16 12.03 8.00
N ALA A 43 -1.50 11.42 8.98
CA ALA A 43 -1.45 9.98 9.14
C ALA A 43 -2.83 9.38 9.47
N GLU A 44 -3.58 10.01 10.37
CA GLU A 44 -4.95 9.63 10.73
C GLU A 44 -5.88 9.70 9.52
N LYS A 45 -5.83 10.79 8.75
CA LYS A 45 -6.61 10.94 7.52
C LYS A 45 -6.29 9.85 6.49
N MET A 46 -5.03 9.47 6.35
CA MET A 46 -4.62 8.35 5.48
C MET A 46 -5.18 7.03 6.00
N ALA A 47 -5.07 6.76 7.30
CA ALA A 47 -5.61 5.56 7.92
C ALA A 47 -7.14 5.47 7.76
N GLU A 48 -7.86 6.57 7.94
CA GLU A 48 -9.31 6.65 7.69
C GLU A 48 -9.66 6.36 6.22
N THR A 49 -8.83 6.85 5.29
CA THR A 49 -9.02 6.58 3.86
C THR A 49 -8.85 5.10 3.56
N ILE A 50 -7.83 4.46 4.15
CA ILE A 50 -7.61 3.01 4.02
C ILE A 50 -8.77 2.23 4.65
N ALA A 51 -9.24 2.65 5.83
CA ALA A 51 -10.32 1.99 6.56
C ALA A 51 -11.69 2.01 5.83
N LYS A 52 -11.86 2.91 4.86
CA LYS A 52 -13.06 2.95 4.00
C LYS A 52 -13.06 1.90 2.89
N ASN A 53 -11.94 1.27 2.62
CA ASN A 53 -11.83 0.23 1.61
C ASN A 53 -12.19 -1.14 2.18
N ALA A 54 -12.52 -2.10 1.30
CA ALA A 54 -12.84 -3.48 1.68
C ALA A 54 -11.68 -4.12 2.45
N PRO A 55 -11.87 -4.47 3.75
CA PRO A 55 -10.74 -4.84 4.62
C PRO A 55 -10.01 -6.12 4.18
N ILE A 56 -10.74 -7.09 3.61
CA ILE A 56 -10.15 -8.33 3.08
C ILE A 56 -9.25 -8.00 1.89
N ALA A 57 -9.72 -7.16 0.97
CA ALA A 57 -8.93 -6.75 -0.20
C ALA A 57 -7.67 -5.97 0.21
N VAL A 58 -7.76 -5.06 1.18
CA VAL A 58 -6.57 -4.33 1.71
C VAL A 58 -5.54 -5.30 2.29
N ARG A 59 -5.98 -6.31 3.06
CA ARG A 59 -5.08 -7.34 3.59
C ARG A 59 -4.48 -8.21 2.49
N ALA A 60 -5.27 -8.59 1.48
CA ALA A 60 -4.80 -9.35 0.32
C ALA A 60 -3.73 -8.56 -0.46
N CYS A 61 -3.97 -7.28 -0.75
CA CYS A 61 -2.97 -6.40 -1.39
C CYS A 61 -1.67 -6.31 -0.57
N LYS A 62 -1.77 -6.10 0.75
CA LYS A 62 -0.59 -6.09 1.62
C LYS A 62 0.20 -7.38 1.54
N LYS A 63 -0.50 -8.53 1.55
CA LYS A 63 0.14 -9.84 1.46
C LYS A 63 0.79 -10.04 0.09
N ALA A 64 0.10 -9.71 -1.00
CA ALA A 64 0.62 -9.81 -2.36
C ALA A 64 1.92 -9.01 -2.53
N ILE A 65 1.93 -7.75 -2.06
CA ILE A 65 3.11 -6.89 -2.12
C ILE A 65 4.26 -7.47 -1.28
N ASN A 66 4.00 -7.84 -0.03
CA ASN A 66 5.04 -8.33 0.86
C ASN A 66 5.66 -9.65 0.40
N ASP A 67 4.83 -10.61 0.00
CA ASP A 67 5.29 -11.92 -0.43
C ASP A 67 5.90 -11.86 -1.84
N GLY A 68 5.28 -11.10 -2.76
CA GLY A 68 5.76 -10.91 -4.12
C GLY A 68 7.15 -10.26 -4.18
N MET A 69 7.45 -9.33 -3.25
CA MET A 69 8.77 -8.72 -3.16
C MET A 69 9.88 -9.69 -2.69
N GLN A 70 9.57 -10.92 -2.28
CA GLN A 70 10.54 -11.91 -1.83
C GLN A 70 10.88 -12.96 -2.89
N VAL A 71 10.19 -12.96 -4.03
CA VAL A 71 10.28 -13.97 -5.08
C VAL A 71 10.54 -13.34 -6.44
N ASP A 72 10.75 -14.16 -7.49
CA ASP A 72 10.78 -13.70 -8.87
C ASP A 72 9.41 -13.19 -9.33
N ILE A 73 9.41 -12.48 -10.47
CA ILE A 73 8.21 -11.82 -10.96
C ILE A 73 7.09 -12.79 -11.33
N ASP A 74 7.41 -13.95 -11.92
CA ASP A 74 6.40 -14.91 -12.34
C ASP A 74 5.68 -15.50 -11.13
N ARG A 75 6.43 -15.79 -10.08
CA ARG A 75 5.89 -16.27 -8.81
C ARG A 75 5.14 -15.16 -8.06
N ALA A 76 5.60 -13.91 -8.14
CA ALA A 76 4.89 -12.76 -7.58
C ALA A 76 3.51 -12.58 -8.22
N VAL A 77 3.44 -12.67 -9.55
CA VAL A 77 2.17 -12.59 -10.30
C VAL A 77 1.23 -13.75 -9.92
N ALA A 78 1.74 -14.97 -9.77
CA ALA A 78 0.91 -16.10 -9.33
C ALA A 78 0.35 -15.92 -7.91
N ILE A 79 1.13 -15.32 -6.99
CA ILE A 79 0.66 -14.96 -5.64
C ILE A 79 -0.45 -13.90 -5.73
N GLU A 80 -0.26 -12.87 -6.53
CA GLU A 80 -1.24 -11.80 -6.73
C GLU A 80 -2.53 -12.36 -7.33
N GLU A 81 -2.45 -13.18 -8.37
CA GLU A 81 -3.60 -13.83 -9.03
C GLU A 81 -4.43 -14.65 -8.04
N GLY A 82 -3.79 -15.46 -7.20
CA GLY A 82 -4.47 -16.25 -6.19
C GLY A 82 -5.19 -15.40 -5.14
N LEU A 83 -4.54 -14.33 -4.66
CA LEU A 83 -5.11 -13.40 -3.68
C LEU A 83 -6.22 -12.54 -4.29
N PHE A 84 -6.05 -12.10 -5.54
CA PHE A 84 -7.09 -11.38 -6.29
C PHE A 84 -8.31 -12.26 -6.49
N GLY A 85 -8.12 -13.51 -6.93
CA GLY A 85 -9.21 -14.49 -7.11
C GLY A 85 -10.00 -14.70 -5.81
N SER A 86 -9.31 -14.82 -4.67
CA SER A 86 -9.97 -15.02 -3.37
C SER A 86 -10.86 -13.84 -2.96
N CYS A 87 -10.59 -12.62 -3.42
CA CYS A 87 -11.45 -11.47 -3.14
C CYS A 87 -12.84 -11.62 -3.76
N PHE A 88 -13.01 -12.34 -4.88
CA PHE A 88 -14.30 -12.55 -5.53
C PHE A 88 -15.28 -13.42 -4.72
N GLU A 89 -14.79 -14.15 -3.75
CA GLU A 89 -15.61 -14.92 -2.82
C GLU A 89 -16.27 -14.05 -1.75
N THR A 90 -15.80 -12.81 -1.57
CA THR A 90 -16.24 -11.92 -0.49
C THR A 90 -17.53 -11.19 -0.81
N ALA A 91 -18.33 -10.90 0.21
CA ALA A 91 -19.51 -10.04 0.09
C ALA A 91 -19.14 -8.60 -0.26
N ASP A 92 -17.99 -8.13 0.27
CA ASP A 92 -17.50 -6.77 0.04
C ASP A 92 -17.12 -6.53 -1.42
N GLN A 93 -16.57 -7.55 -2.11
CA GLN A 93 -16.27 -7.46 -3.55
C GLN A 93 -17.58 -7.35 -4.36
N LYS A 94 -18.59 -8.17 -4.06
CA LYS A 94 -19.88 -8.14 -4.75
C LYS A 94 -20.58 -6.80 -4.59
N GLU A 95 -20.55 -6.25 -3.37
CA GLU A 95 -21.09 -4.91 -3.09
C GLU A 95 -20.33 -3.84 -3.86
N GLY A 96 -18.99 -3.85 -3.77
CA GLY A 96 -18.14 -2.84 -4.43
C GLY A 96 -18.33 -2.84 -5.95
N MET A 97 -18.32 -4.00 -6.58
CA MET A 97 -18.53 -4.14 -8.02
C MET A 97 -19.96 -3.79 -8.44
N GLY A 98 -20.98 -4.22 -7.67
CA GLY A 98 -22.38 -3.87 -7.91
C GLY A 98 -22.59 -2.36 -7.85
N ALA A 99 -22.10 -1.72 -6.81
CA ALA A 99 -22.18 -0.26 -6.65
C ALA A 99 -21.48 0.49 -7.80
N PHE A 100 -20.32 0.02 -8.24
CA PHE A 100 -19.60 0.61 -9.38
C PHE A 100 -20.40 0.51 -10.68
N LEU A 101 -20.94 -0.67 -11.00
CA LEU A 101 -21.72 -0.89 -12.21
C LEU A 101 -23.04 -0.08 -12.21
N GLU A 102 -23.68 0.01 -11.04
CA GLU A 102 -24.94 0.76 -10.85
C GLU A 102 -24.70 2.27 -10.66
N LYS A 103 -23.44 2.71 -10.64
CA LYS A 103 -23.04 4.13 -10.42
C LYS A 103 -23.61 4.72 -9.13
N ARG A 104 -23.73 3.91 -8.08
CA ARG A 104 -24.17 4.32 -6.76
C ARG A 104 -23.01 4.29 -5.75
N LYS A 105 -23.20 4.90 -4.60
CA LYS A 105 -22.28 4.74 -3.46
C LYS A 105 -22.47 3.30 -2.91
N HIS A 106 -21.35 2.64 -2.59
CA HIS A 106 -21.40 1.34 -1.92
C HIS A 106 -21.87 1.47 -0.46
N GLU A 107 -22.51 0.44 0.04
CA GLU A 107 -22.81 0.28 1.45
C GLU A 107 -21.51 0.05 2.26
N PRO A 108 -21.52 0.26 3.58
CA PRO A 108 -20.35 -0.05 4.40
C PRO A 108 -19.90 -1.49 4.24
N TYR A 109 -18.61 -1.68 4.00
CA TYR A 109 -18.02 -3.02 3.88
C TYR A 109 -18.11 -3.80 5.19
N GLN A 110 -18.38 -5.09 5.09
CA GLN A 110 -18.70 -5.96 6.23
C GLN A 110 -17.53 -6.83 6.68
N ASN A 111 -16.42 -6.80 5.95
CA ASN A 111 -15.25 -7.66 6.20
C ASN A 111 -15.58 -9.17 6.08
N LYS A 112 -16.40 -9.54 5.11
CA LYS A 112 -16.86 -10.90 4.85
C LYS A 112 -16.66 -11.28 3.40
#